data_12b162dde7925adea32ed99583000384
#
_entry.id   12b162dde7925adea32ed99583000384
#
_cell.length_a   1.000
_cell.length_b   1.000
_cell.length_c   1.000
_cell.angle_alpha   90.00
_cell.angle_beta   90.00
_cell.angle_gamma   90.00
#
_symmetry.space_group_name_H-M   'P 1'
#
loop_
_entity.id
_entity.type
_entity.pdbx_description
1 polymer ?
#
loop_
_entity_poly.entity_id
_entity_poly.type
_entity_poly.pdbx_seq_one_letter_code
_entity_poly.pdbx_strand_id
1 'polypeptide(L)'
;LISVLMLTACSEDKISGDGVDLTNEFEITDDPNDPVQHERYQIFKEYNVPVLFNDTIAKRQIGTDLYGKPVMQYETVDLNWDFDSYSNSVQYVYDYLKTDESKMDALRFVRKFLEMCSKRMRPFSIMVANNLTSKPESSSLAEKQYISGFRTLVFYNVSNLSDDDIKTTARDVIYDMVAQKVKANKDLCTMFEAVSSKYYFRSWEELGGCTTCLEWCKKSTYISTNNLYYGLPYNAVEGSTAAYKFDFVDLVTSRKMVADKEEAKEVLSTIVQEIGNYGFIRGNKNTGSYSPADAEEDRNYFVQAILTLGDEKFNERYGRCALVMEKYELLKDFMVNELGLEL
;
A
#
# COMPACT_ATOMS: atom_id res chain seq x y z
N LEU A 1 49.43 60.26 -18.14
CA LEU A 1 48.49 60.09 -16.99
C LEU A 1 47.94 58.67 -17.04
N ILE A 2 48.53 57.78 -16.20
CA ILE A 2 48.06 56.41 -16.05
C ILE A 2 47.10 56.40 -14.86
N SER A 3 45.81 56.14 -15.11
CA SER A 3 44.81 55.97 -14.09
C SER A 3 44.82 54.53 -13.59
N VAL A 4 45.25 54.32 -12.35
CA VAL A 4 45.21 53.03 -11.65
C VAL A 4 43.83 52.85 -11.10
N LEU A 5 43.03 51.98 -11.69
CA LEU A 5 41.77 51.50 -11.10
C LEU A 5 42.11 50.52 -9.97
N MET A 6 41.91 50.94 -8.74
CA MET A 6 41.87 50.04 -7.59
C MET A 6 40.58 49.23 -7.63
N LEU A 7 40.68 47.94 -7.97
CA LEU A 7 39.67 46.95 -7.72
C LEU A 7 39.67 46.66 -6.22
N THR A 8 38.73 47.20 -5.51
CA THR A 8 38.36 46.72 -4.16
C THR A 8 37.71 45.37 -4.34
N ALA A 9 38.49 44.28 -4.15
CA ALA A 9 37.89 42.95 -3.99
C ALA A 9 36.99 43.01 -2.77
N CYS A 10 35.69 42.70 -2.97
CA CYS A 10 34.82 42.33 -1.88
C CYS A 10 35.49 41.17 -1.17
N SER A 11 35.82 41.32 0.09
CA SER A 11 36.16 40.20 0.93
C SER A 11 34.93 39.28 0.95
N GLU A 12 35.09 38.09 0.45
CA GLU A 12 34.10 37.03 0.72
C GLU A 12 33.97 36.97 2.24
N ASP A 13 32.80 37.32 2.73
CA ASP A 13 32.42 37.02 4.09
C ASP A 13 32.64 35.50 4.25
N LYS A 14 33.61 35.13 5.07
CA LYS A 14 33.75 33.77 5.50
C LYS A 14 32.41 33.41 6.15
N ILE A 15 31.62 32.62 5.46
CA ILE A 15 30.50 31.92 6.08
C ILE A 15 31.13 31.06 7.16
N SER A 16 31.20 31.58 8.37
CA SER A 16 31.53 30.77 9.53
C SER A 16 30.44 29.74 9.63
N GLY A 17 30.78 28.47 9.59
CA GLY A 17 29.82 27.36 9.78
C GLY A 17 29.31 27.25 11.20
N ASP A 18 29.37 28.34 11.95
CA ASP A 18 28.87 28.47 13.33
C ASP A 18 27.36 28.66 13.27
N GLY A 19 26.62 27.57 13.32
CA GLY A 19 25.18 27.61 13.54
C GLY A 19 24.32 26.71 12.65
N VAL A 20 24.90 25.88 11.80
CA VAL A 20 24.10 24.81 11.17
C VAL A 20 23.91 23.71 12.22
N ASP A 21 22.72 23.66 12.79
CA ASP A 21 22.31 22.56 13.64
C ASP A 21 22.17 21.30 12.77
N LEU A 22 23.15 20.39 12.90
CA LEU A 22 23.17 19.10 12.22
C LEU A 22 22.51 17.98 13.03
N THR A 23 21.77 18.34 14.10
CA THR A 23 21.06 17.35 14.91
C THR A 23 20.07 16.58 14.06
N ASN A 24 20.19 15.27 14.07
CA ASN A 24 19.20 14.40 13.44
C ASN A 24 18.00 14.21 14.38
N GLU A 25 16.95 14.99 14.15
CA GLU A 25 15.74 14.97 14.98
C GLU A 25 14.99 13.62 14.93
N PHE A 26 15.33 12.77 13.98
CA PHE A 26 14.78 11.42 13.85
C PHE A 26 15.65 10.34 14.51
N GLU A 27 16.75 10.70 15.15
CA GLU A 27 17.59 9.75 15.86
C GLU A 27 16.89 9.29 17.14
N ILE A 28 16.77 7.97 17.29
CA ILE A 28 16.18 7.34 18.47
C ILE A 28 17.33 6.84 19.37
N THR A 29 17.41 7.38 20.58
CA THR A 29 18.38 6.97 21.59
C THR A 29 17.83 5.85 22.45
N ASP A 30 18.71 4.93 22.90
CA ASP A 30 18.34 3.83 23.77
C ASP A 30 18.11 4.29 25.23
N ASP A 31 17.08 3.75 25.87
CA ASP A 31 16.93 3.78 27.31
C ASP A 31 16.52 2.37 27.80
N PRO A 32 17.47 1.56 28.31
CA PRO A 32 17.16 0.21 28.77
C PRO A 32 16.21 0.15 30.00
N ASN A 33 15.97 1.28 30.68
CA ASN A 33 15.04 1.33 31.79
C ASN A 33 13.60 1.66 31.36
N ASP A 34 13.41 2.11 30.13
CA ASP A 34 12.11 2.33 29.50
C ASP A 34 11.89 1.29 28.40
N PRO A 35 11.05 0.25 28.63
CA PRO A 35 10.83 -0.81 27.66
C PRO A 35 10.30 -0.31 26.29
N VAL A 36 9.49 0.75 26.31
CA VAL A 36 8.92 1.35 25.08
C VAL A 36 10.03 2.05 24.29
N GLN A 37 10.87 2.83 24.97
CA GLN A 37 11.99 3.53 24.33
C GLN A 37 13.05 2.55 23.82
N HIS A 38 13.34 1.50 24.61
CA HIS A 38 14.27 0.44 24.20
C HIS A 38 13.76 -0.27 22.94
N GLU A 39 12.49 -0.66 22.85
CA GLU A 39 11.92 -1.32 21.67
C GLU A 39 11.91 -0.38 20.44
N ARG A 40 11.59 0.92 20.61
CA ARG A 40 11.72 1.92 19.54
C ARG A 40 13.15 2.00 18.99
N TYR A 41 14.15 2.00 19.89
CA TYR A 41 15.54 2.00 19.51
C TYR A 41 15.94 0.72 18.75
N GLN A 42 15.48 -0.46 19.19
CA GLN A 42 15.74 -1.72 18.49
C GLN A 42 15.16 -1.71 17.07
N ILE A 43 13.93 -1.22 16.90
CA ILE A 43 13.31 -1.04 15.57
C ILE A 43 14.13 -0.07 14.72
N PHE A 44 14.53 1.07 15.26
CA PHE A 44 15.35 2.06 14.55
C PHE A 44 16.70 1.47 14.12
N LYS A 45 17.37 0.76 15.02
CA LYS A 45 18.67 0.13 14.76
C LYS A 45 18.59 -0.95 13.67
N GLU A 46 17.51 -1.75 13.66
CA GLU A 46 17.32 -2.86 12.73
C GLU A 46 16.84 -2.40 11.34
N TYR A 47 15.88 -1.49 11.29
CA TYR A 47 15.21 -1.09 10.07
C TYR A 47 15.58 0.30 9.56
N ASN A 48 16.26 1.10 10.37
CA ASN A 48 16.57 2.53 10.12
C ASN A 48 15.29 3.37 9.89
N VAL A 49 14.22 3.04 10.61
CA VAL A 49 12.92 3.73 10.55
C VAL A 49 12.57 4.21 11.96
N PRO A 50 12.58 5.52 12.23
CA PRO A 50 12.15 6.06 13.52
C PRO A 50 10.63 5.93 13.69
N VAL A 51 10.21 5.53 14.91
CA VAL A 51 8.81 5.44 15.28
C VAL A 51 8.45 6.58 16.23
N LEU A 52 7.41 7.33 15.89
CA LEU A 52 6.92 8.48 16.65
C LEU A 52 5.57 8.13 17.29
N PHE A 53 5.34 8.61 18.52
CA PHE A 53 4.06 8.47 19.24
C PHE A 53 3.27 9.78 19.37
N ASN A 54 3.79 10.85 18.78
CA ASN A 54 3.11 12.12 18.64
C ASN A 54 3.56 12.77 17.31
N ASP A 55 2.90 13.85 16.92
CA ASP A 55 3.18 14.55 15.67
C ASP A 55 4.39 15.49 15.74
N THR A 56 5.00 15.71 16.91
CA THR A 56 6.15 16.61 17.05
C THR A 56 7.43 15.88 16.65
N ILE A 57 8.06 16.34 15.58
CA ILE A 57 9.34 15.83 15.07
C ILE A 57 10.49 16.52 15.81
N ALA A 58 10.42 17.87 15.85
CA ALA A 58 11.46 18.69 16.46
C ALA A 58 10.86 19.80 17.32
N LYS A 59 11.62 20.20 18.35
CA LYS A 59 11.30 21.30 19.23
C LYS A 59 12.56 22.12 19.48
N ARG A 60 12.60 23.35 18.95
CA ARG A 60 13.79 24.23 19.04
C ARG A 60 13.42 25.54 19.72
N GLN A 61 14.31 26.05 20.56
CA GLN A 61 14.21 27.41 21.06
C GLN A 61 14.76 28.38 19.98
N ILE A 62 13.90 29.27 19.46
CA ILE A 62 14.27 30.25 18.45
C ILE A 62 14.54 31.64 19.01
N GLY A 63 14.32 31.85 20.31
CA GLY A 63 14.54 33.10 20.99
C GLY A 63 13.94 33.18 22.37
N THR A 64 13.82 34.40 22.89
CA THR A 64 13.10 34.69 24.14
C THR A 64 12.11 35.83 23.87
N ASP A 65 10.96 35.79 24.53
CA ASP A 65 9.99 36.87 24.47
C ASP A 65 10.42 38.10 25.33
N LEU A 66 9.63 39.15 25.31
CA LEU A 66 9.88 40.40 26.07
C LEU A 66 9.90 40.17 27.58
N TYR A 67 9.42 39.04 28.07
CA TYR A 67 9.38 38.65 29.48
C TYR A 67 10.47 37.61 29.84
N GLY A 68 11.40 37.32 28.91
CA GLY A 68 12.47 36.38 29.11
C GLY A 68 12.04 34.93 29.01
N LYS A 69 10.83 34.59 28.53
CA LYS A 69 10.39 33.23 28.31
C LYS A 69 10.89 32.66 26.98
N PRO A 70 11.29 31.41 26.93
CA PRO A 70 11.70 30.77 25.66
C PRO A 70 10.57 30.78 24.64
N VAL A 71 10.87 31.24 23.42
CA VAL A 71 10.00 31.07 22.26
C VAL A 71 10.40 29.79 21.56
N MET A 72 9.48 28.82 21.50
CA MET A 72 9.73 27.50 20.93
C MET A 72 9.13 27.40 19.53
N GLN A 73 9.90 26.90 18.59
CA GLN A 73 9.43 26.45 17.28
C GLN A 73 9.25 24.93 17.33
N TYR A 74 8.16 24.46 16.73
CA TYR A 74 7.87 23.03 16.60
C TYR A 74 7.82 22.68 15.12
N GLU A 75 8.46 21.57 14.76
CA GLU A 75 8.25 20.88 13.48
C GLU A 75 7.33 19.71 13.74
N THR A 76 6.26 19.60 12.99
CA THR A 76 5.24 18.56 13.17
C THR A 76 5.04 17.78 11.90
N VAL A 77 4.52 16.54 12.04
CA VAL A 77 4.07 15.72 10.92
C VAL A 77 2.93 16.45 10.22
N ASP A 78 3.13 16.79 8.95
CA ASP A 78 2.11 17.40 8.10
C ASP A 78 1.64 16.38 7.05
N LEU A 79 0.38 15.96 7.15
CA LEU A 79 -0.26 15.02 6.23
C LEU A 79 -0.86 15.70 5.00
N ASN A 80 -0.91 17.03 4.97
CA ASN A 80 -1.46 17.81 3.86
C ASN A 80 -0.41 18.25 2.85
N TRP A 81 0.88 18.04 3.20
CA TRP A 81 1.96 18.49 2.36
C TRP A 81 2.37 17.42 1.35
N ASP A 82 2.41 17.80 0.09
CA ASP A 82 2.95 17.04 -1.03
C ASP A 82 3.77 17.99 -1.91
N PHE A 83 4.70 17.48 -2.71
CA PHE A 83 5.51 18.28 -3.63
C PHE A 83 4.69 19.03 -4.68
N ASP A 84 3.58 18.43 -5.11
CA ASP A 84 2.74 18.95 -6.18
C ASP A 84 1.59 19.84 -5.66
N SER A 85 1.28 19.78 -4.38
CA SER A 85 0.17 20.55 -3.81
C SER A 85 0.27 20.67 -2.29
N TYR A 86 -0.21 21.80 -1.79
CA TYR A 86 -0.51 22.00 -0.38
C TYR A 86 -1.99 22.33 -0.24
N SER A 87 -2.72 21.55 0.53
CA SER A 87 -4.14 21.76 0.75
C SER A 87 -4.46 21.88 2.23
N ASN A 88 -4.93 23.04 2.66
CA ASN A 88 -5.47 23.26 3.99
C ASN A 88 -6.95 22.82 4.13
N SER A 89 -7.50 22.14 3.14
CA SER A 89 -8.92 21.78 3.13
C SER A 89 -9.29 20.69 4.14
N VAL A 90 -8.30 19.92 4.62
CA VAL A 90 -8.51 18.85 5.58
C VAL A 90 -7.67 19.12 6.83
N GLN A 91 -8.30 19.10 7.98
CA GLN A 91 -7.64 19.13 9.29
C GLN A 91 -7.60 17.72 9.87
N TYR A 92 -6.39 17.21 10.17
CA TYR A 92 -6.22 15.93 10.86
C TYR A 92 -6.15 16.15 12.38
N VAL A 93 -6.82 15.29 13.13
CA VAL A 93 -6.85 15.31 14.60
C VAL A 93 -6.39 13.96 15.11
N TYR A 94 -5.27 13.98 15.84
CA TYR A 94 -4.64 12.79 16.41
C TYR A 94 -5.13 12.57 17.86
N ASP A 95 -5.55 11.35 18.18
CA ASP A 95 -5.63 10.85 19.54
C ASP A 95 -4.41 9.97 19.79
N TYR A 96 -3.53 10.37 20.70
CA TYR A 96 -2.26 9.68 20.92
C TYR A 96 -2.41 8.48 21.86
N LEU A 97 -1.53 7.50 21.71
CA LEU A 97 -1.38 6.38 22.63
C LEU A 97 -0.93 6.88 24.01
N LYS A 98 -1.66 6.51 25.08
CA LYS A 98 -1.48 7.08 26.42
C LYS A 98 -0.72 6.14 27.37
N THR A 99 -0.81 4.82 27.15
CA THR A 99 -0.21 3.81 28.05
C THR A 99 0.95 3.12 27.35
N ASP A 100 1.92 2.66 28.15
CA ASP A 100 3.06 1.92 27.63
C ASP A 100 2.64 0.57 27.02
N GLU A 101 1.59 -0.07 27.56
CA GLU A 101 0.99 -1.27 26.98
C GLU A 101 0.51 -1.03 25.56
N SER A 102 -0.29 0.03 25.34
CA SER A 102 -0.79 0.36 23.99
C SER A 102 0.32 0.75 23.02
N LYS A 103 1.40 1.38 23.52
CA LYS A 103 2.58 1.69 22.70
C LYS A 103 3.36 0.43 22.33
N MET A 104 3.55 -0.51 23.28
CA MET A 104 4.20 -1.79 23.00
C MET A 104 3.42 -2.62 21.98
N ASP A 105 2.09 -2.69 22.10
CA ASP A 105 1.24 -3.35 21.10
C ASP A 105 1.38 -2.72 19.72
N ALA A 106 1.42 -1.39 19.65
CA ALA A 106 1.65 -0.67 18.41
C ALA A 106 3.05 -0.94 17.83
N LEU A 107 4.09 -1.03 18.66
CA LEU A 107 5.45 -1.39 18.23
C LEU A 107 5.52 -2.83 17.71
N ARG A 108 4.77 -3.77 18.28
CA ARG A 108 4.64 -5.14 17.77
C ARG A 108 4.08 -5.15 16.34
N PHE A 109 3.04 -4.34 16.09
CA PHE A 109 2.49 -4.16 14.74
C PHE A 109 3.53 -3.55 13.78
N VAL A 110 4.19 -2.45 14.18
CA VAL A 110 5.21 -1.78 13.36
C VAL A 110 6.36 -2.71 13.00
N ARG A 111 6.86 -3.49 13.96
CA ARG A 111 7.91 -4.47 13.71
C ARG A 111 7.46 -5.49 12.67
N LYS A 112 6.26 -6.04 12.80
CA LYS A 112 5.73 -7.01 11.83
C LYS A 112 5.54 -6.42 10.44
N PHE A 113 5.04 -5.20 10.34
CA PHE A 113 4.97 -4.47 9.09
C PHE A 113 6.35 -4.30 8.43
N LEU A 114 7.36 -3.87 9.20
CA LEU A 114 8.73 -3.66 8.69
C LEU A 114 9.45 -4.96 8.31
N GLU A 115 9.18 -6.07 9.02
CA GLU A 115 9.64 -7.41 8.64
C GLU A 115 9.12 -7.84 7.26
N MET A 116 7.85 -7.54 6.97
CA MET A 116 7.19 -7.90 5.71
C MET A 116 7.47 -6.90 4.58
N CYS A 117 7.89 -5.68 4.92
CA CYS A 117 8.11 -4.60 3.97
C CYS A 117 9.54 -4.68 3.40
N SER A 118 9.70 -4.71 2.08
CA SER A 118 11.01 -4.68 1.45
C SER A 118 11.78 -3.41 1.86
N LYS A 119 13.11 -3.50 1.92
CA LYS A 119 13.97 -2.38 2.31
C LYS A 119 13.72 -1.12 1.45
N ARG A 120 13.42 -1.28 0.16
CA ARG A 120 13.19 -0.18 -0.78
C ARG A 120 11.82 0.49 -0.61
N MET A 121 10.90 -0.18 0.06
CA MET A 121 9.54 0.33 0.30
C MET A 121 9.35 0.89 1.70
N ARG A 122 10.32 0.73 2.61
CA ARG A 122 10.20 1.24 3.98
C ARG A 122 9.98 2.74 3.97
N PRO A 123 9.02 3.26 4.75
CA PRO A 123 8.83 4.70 4.90
C PRO A 123 10.04 5.32 5.61
N PHE A 124 10.25 6.62 5.42
CA PHE A 124 11.31 7.35 6.13
C PHE A 124 11.07 7.36 7.64
N SER A 125 9.85 7.55 8.07
CA SER A 125 9.43 7.47 9.48
C SER A 125 8.02 6.89 9.60
N ILE A 126 7.70 6.37 10.77
CA ILE A 126 6.36 5.89 11.12
C ILE A 126 5.87 6.67 12.34
N MET A 127 4.64 7.13 12.31
CA MET A 127 3.94 7.62 13.49
C MET A 127 2.80 6.67 13.83
N VAL A 128 2.59 6.40 15.12
CA VAL A 128 1.46 5.58 15.58
C VAL A 128 0.58 6.39 16.51
N ALA A 129 -0.70 6.47 16.19
CA ALA A 129 -1.73 7.10 16.99
C ALA A 129 -2.75 6.07 17.50
N ASN A 130 -3.45 6.39 18.57
CA ASN A 130 -4.58 5.59 19.04
C ASN A 130 -5.72 5.67 18.03
N ASN A 131 -6.03 6.89 17.55
CA ASN A 131 -7.03 7.13 16.50
C ASN A 131 -6.64 8.36 15.68
N LEU A 132 -7.18 8.44 14.46
CA LEU A 132 -7.04 9.57 13.53
C LEU A 132 -8.41 9.93 12.97
N THR A 133 -8.76 11.20 13.07
CA THR A 133 -9.97 11.75 12.44
C THR A 133 -9.63 12.94 11.57
N SER A 134 -10.55 13.34 10.70
CA SER A 134 -10.38 14.53 9.84
C SER A 134 -11.59 15.46 9.89
N LYS A 135 -11.37 16.74 9.58
CA LYS A 135 -12.41 17.74 9.38
C LYS A 135 -12.23 18.39 8.01
N PRO A 136 -13.17 18.23 7.06
CA PRO A 136 -14.39 17.41 7.16
C PRO A 136 -14.09 15.91 7.33
N GLU A 137 -15.05 15.16 7.89
CA GLU A 137 -14.92 13.72 8.07
C GLU A 137 -14.71 13.02 6.73
N SER A 138 -13.78 12.06 6.72
CA SER A 138 -13.49 11.22 5.57
C SER A 138 -13.83 9.76 5.88
N SER A 139 -14.71 9.16 5.10
CA SER A 139 -15.04 7.73 5.22
C SER A 139 -13.81 6.84 4.98
N SER A 140 -12.89 7.28 4.13
CA SER A 140 -11.66 6.52 3.86
C SER A 140 -10.76 6.35 5.09
N LEU A 141 -10.78 7.29 6.06
CA LEU A 141 -10.07 7.13 7.32
C LEU A 141 -10.74 6.11 8.25
N ALA A 142 -12.06 5.97 8.18
CA ALA A 142 -12.78 4.97 8.96
C ALA A 142 -12.54 3.54 8.45
N GLU A 143 -12.28 3.39 7.16
CA GLU A 143 -12.08 2.09 6.50
C GLU A 143 -10.61 1.63 6.52
N LYS A 144 -9.67 2.58 6.61
CA LYS A 144 -8.22 2.31 6.61
C LYS A 144 -7.64 2.49 8.01
N GLN A 145 -6.56 1.79 8.31
CA GLN A 145 -5.79 1.92 9.56
C GLN A 145 -4.47 2.65 9.34
N TYR A 146 -4.34 3.34 8.21
CA TYR A 146 -3.15 4.11 7.89
C TYR A 146 -3.43 5.25 6.92
N ILE A 147 -2.54 6.24 6.93
CA ILE A 147 -2.44 7.29 5.91
C ILE A 147 -0.96 7.57 5.63
N SER A 148 -0.63 7.76 4.36
CA SER A 148 0.72 8.11 3.93
C SER A 148 0.84 9.63 3.77
N GLY A 149 1.69 10.26 4.58
CA GLY A 149 2.21 11.58 4.34
C GLY A 149 3.48 11.54 3.51
N PHE A 150 4.06 12.69 3.23
CA PHE A 150 5.26 12.80 2.40
C PHE A 150 6.47 11.99 2.93
N ARG A 151 6.78 12.12 4.23
CA ARG A 151 7.90 11.43 4.88
C ARG A 151 7.46 10.40 5.92
N THR A 152 6.22 10.49 6.38
CA THR A 152 5.73 9.73 7.52
C THR A 152 4.51 8.91 7.15
N LEU A 153 4.59 7.61 7.38
CA LEU A 153 3.44 6.72 7.35
C LEU A 153 2.79 6.73 8.73
N VAL A 154 1.53 7.14 8.81
CA VAL A 154 0.78 7.19 10.08
C VAL A 154 -0.14 6.00 10.18
N PHE A 155 0.07 5.18 11.22
CA PHE A 155 -0.85 4.10 11.60
C PHE A 155 -1.76 4.54 12.74
N TYR A 156 -2.98 4.06 12.76
CA TYR A 156 -3.95 4.28 13.84
C TYR A 156 -4.86 3.07 14.01
N ASN A 157 -5.41 2.89 15.21
CA ASN A 157 -6.22 1.72 15.58
C ASN A 157 -5.48 0.38 15.39
N VAL A 158 -4.16 0.35 15.62
CA VAL A 158 -3.30 -0.85 15.47
C VAL A 158 -2.83 -1.46 16.79
N SER A 159 -3.21 -0.88 17.93
CA SER A 159 -3.06 -1.50 19.24
C SER A 159 -4.15 -2.55 19.48
N ASN A 160 -3.86 -3.57 20.29
CA ASN A 160 -4.78 -4.67 20.63
C ASN A 160 -5.21 -5.57 19.45
N LEU A 161 -4.45 -5.60 18.36
CA LEU A 161 -4.68 -6.55 17.27
C LEU A 161 -4.19 -7.95 17.63
N SER A 162 -4.90 -8.99 17.20
CA SER A 162 -4.38 -10.36 17.23
C SER A 162 -3.21 -10.52 16.26
N ASP A 163 -2.39 -11.57 16.41
CA ASP A 163 -1.26 -11.82 15.52
C ASP A 163 -1.70 -12.03 14.04
N ASP A 164 -2.87 -12.61 13.84
CA ASP A 164 -3.43 -12.80 12.49
C ASP A 164 -3.96 -11.48 11.90
N ASP A 165 -4.58 -10.62 12.72
CA ASP A 165 -5.00 -9.28 12.29
C ASP A 165 -3.79 -8.40 11.99
N ILE A 166 -2.73 -8.48 12.79
CA ILE A 166 -1.46 -7.77 12.52
C ILE A 166 -0.91 -8.15 11.15
N LYS A 167 -0.78 -9.44 10.85
CA LYS A 167 -0.28 -9.93 9.55
C LYS A 167 -1.17 -9.48 8.40
N THR A 168 -2.48 -9.59 8.59
CA THR A 168 -3.45 -9.22 7.57
C THR A 168 -3.40 -7.72 7.29
N THR A 169 -3.47 -6.89 8.32
CA THR A 169 -3.41 -5.43 8.18
C THR A 169 -2.07 -4.97 7.58
N ALA A 170 -0.95 -5.51 8.06
CA ALA A 170 0.37 -5.17 7.51
C ALA A 170 0.49 -5.52 6.02
N ARG A 171 -0.02 -6.70 5.62
CA ARG A 171 -0.06 -7.12 4.22
C ARG A 171 -0.90 -6.18 3.36
N ASP A 172 -2.07 -5.77 3.86
CA ASP A 172 -2.98 -4.89 3.12
C ASP A 172 -2.36 -3.52 2.87
N VAL A 173 -1.67 -2.98 3.87
CA VAL A 173 -0.90 -1.74 3.72
C VAL A 173 0.19 -1.90 2.66
N ILE A 174 0.94 -3.00 2.67
CA ILE A 174 1.98 -3.26 1.68
C ILE A 174 1.37 -3.37 0.27
N TYR A 175 0.24 -4.04 0.11
CA TYR A 175 -0.46 -4.13 -1.17
C TYR A 175 -0.86 -2.77 -1.71
N ASP A 176 -1.44 -1.92 -0.88
CA ASP A 176 -1.78 -0.55 -1.26
C ASP A 176 -0.53 0.27 -1.63
N MET A 177 0.56 0.13 -0.88
CA MET A 177 1.83 0.81 -1.19
C MET A 177 2.39 0.36 -2.54
N VAL A 178 2.38 -0.94 -2.84
CA VAL A 178 2.80 -1.48 -4.13
C VAL A 178 1.90 -0.94 -5.24
N ALA A 179 0.58 -0.98 -5.07
CA ALA A 179 -0.37 -0.47 -6.06
C ALA A 179 -0.15 1.03 -6.36
N GLN A 180 0.14 1.84 -5.34
CA GLN A 180 0.47 3.25 -5.52
C GLN A 180 1.79 3.45 -6.29
N LYS A 181 2.83 2.67 -5.98
CA LYS A 181 4.10 2.72 -6.70
C LYS A 181 3.96 2.31 -8.17
N VAL A 182 3.19 1.26 -8.45
CA VAL A 182 2.85 0.85 -9.81
C VAL A 182 2.09 1.97 -10.54
N LYS A 183 1.07 2.56 -9.90
CA LYS A 183 0.29 3.68 -10.47
C LYS A 183 1.13 4.92 -10.77
N ALA A 184 2.14 5.19 -9.97
CA ALA A 184 3.06 6.31 -10.16
C ALA A 184 4.01 6.11 -11.37
N ASN A 185 4.28 4.88 -11.77
CA ASN A 185 5.11 4.57 -12.94
C ASN A 185 4.27 4.62 -14.24
N LYS A 186 4.29 5.78 -14.91
CA LYS A 186 3.48 6.04 -16.11
C LYS A 186 3.82 5.14 -17.29
N ASP A 187 5.09 4.86 -17.49
CA ASP A 187 5.56 4.01 -18.60
C ASP A 187 5.10 2.56 -18.38
N LEU A 188 5.25 2.03 -17.18
CA LEU A 188 4.73 0.71 -16.81
C LEU A 188 3.21 0.63 -17.01
N CYS A 189 2.48 1.65 -16.55
CA CYS A 189 1.03 1.72 -16.74
C CYS A 189 0.65 1.68 -18.21
N THR A 190 1.35 2.42 -19.07
CA THR A 190 1.11 2.47 -20.52
C THR A 190 1.40 1.13 -21.18
N MET A 191 2.52 0.49 -20.85
CA MET A 191 2.86 -0.85 -21.39
C MET A 191 1.83 -1.90 -20.96
N PHE A 192 1.44 -1.92 -19.68
CA PHE A 192 0.44 -2.85 -19.15
C PHE A 192 -0.92 -2.68 -19.85
N GLU A 193 -1.39 -1.43 -20.02
CA GLU A 193 -2.65 -1.12 -20.68
C GLU A 193 -2.67 -1.56 -22.14
N ALA A 194 -1.56 -1.36 -22.86
CA ALA A 194 -1.44 -1.69 -24.28
C ALA A 194 -1.76 -3.16 -24.59
N VAL A 195 -1.42 -4.09 -23.69
CA VAL A 195 -1.65 -5.53 -23.86
C VAL A 195 -3.12 -5.87 -24.10
N SER A 196 -4.03 -5.20 -23.39
CA SER A 196 -5.49 -5.50 -23.45
C SER A 196 -6.35 -4.30 -23.78
N SER A 197 -5.79 -3.20 -24.31
CA SER A 197 -6.46 -1.91 -24.48
C SER A 197 -7.82 -1.99 -25.22
N LYS A 198 -7.93 -2.86 -26.21
CA LYS A 198 -9.16 -3.04 -27.02
C LYS A 198 -10.23 -3.89 -26.34
N TYR A 199 -9.93 -4.50 -25.21
CA TYR A 199 -10.80 -5.46 -24.54
C TYR A 199 -11.40 -4.95 -23.23
N TYR A 200 -11.02 -3.78 -22.74
CA TYR A 200 -11.59 -3.20 -21.52
C TYR A 200 -13.06 -2.85 -21.69
N PHE A 201 -13.81 -3.09 -20.62
CA PHE A 201 -15.26 -2.84 -20.52
C PHE A 201 -16.07 -3.47 -21.65
N ARG A 202 -15.71 -4.68 -22.06
CA ARG A 202 -16.45 -5.48 -23.02
C ARG A 202 -17.16 -6.63 -22.32
N SER A 203 -18.40 -6.94 -22.74
CA SER A 203 -19.05 -8.15 -22.24
C SER A 203 -18.33 -9.40 -22.74
N TRP A 204 -18.30 -10.45 -21.93
CA TRP A 204 -17.73 -11.73 -22.35
C TRP A 204 -18.46 -12.33 -23.55
N GLU A 205 -19.75 -11.96 -23.74
CA GLU A 205 -20.53 -12.36 -24.90
C GLU A 205 -20.03 -11.68 -26.19
N GLU A 206 -19.74 -10.38 -26.13
CA GLU A 206 -19.17 -9.63 -27.28
C GLU A 206 -17.76 -10.10 -27.65
N LEU A 207 -16.96 -10.46 -26.66
CA LEU A 207 -15.61 -10.99 -26.88
C LEU A 207 -15.62 -12.38 -27.52
N GLY A 208 -16.68 -13.14 -27.27
CA GLY A 208 -16.89 -14.46 -27.91
C GLY A 208 -16.15 -15.59 -27.23
N GLY A 209 -15.60 -16.33 -26.98
CA GLY A 209 -14.78 -17.39 -26.41
C GLY A 209 -14.90 -17.60 -24.90
N CYS A 210 -15.83 -16.91 -24.25
CA CYS A 210 -16.02 -16.98 -22.79
C CYS A 210 -17.33 -17.69 -22.39
N THR A 211 -17.61 -18.85 -22.97
CA THR A 211 -18.88 -19.57 -22.79
C THR A 211 -19.07 -20.10 -21.38
N THR A 212 -18.02 -20.72 -20.82
CA THR A 212 -18.04 -21.26 -19.45
C THR A 212 -18.11 -20.13 -18.43
N CYS A 213 -17.31 -19.08 -18.62
CA CYS A 213 -17.35 -17.89 -17.77
C CYS A 213 -18.76 -17.26 -17.74
N LEU A 214 -19.42 -17.08 -18.89
CA LEU A 214 -20.79 -16.56 -18.99
C LEU A 214 -21.82 -17.47 -18.31
N GLU A 215 -21.73 -18.77 -18.51
CA GLU A 215 -22.61 -19.73 -17.85
C GLU A 215 -22.50 -19.62 -16.32
N TRP A 216 -21.28 -19.54 -15.80
CA TRP A 216 -21.06 -19.40 -14.38
C TRP A 216 -21.40 -18.01 -13.83
N CYS A 217 -21.25 -16.94 -14.59
CA CYS A 217 -21.78 -15.63 -14.24
C CYS A 217 -23.31 -15.66 -14.12
N LYS A 218 -24.02 -16.37 -15.00
CA LYS A 218 -25.48 -16.56 -14.91
C LYS A 218 -25.88 -17.42 -13.72
N LYS A 219 -25.16 -18.51 -13.44
CA LYS A 219 -25.40 -19.37 -12.27
C LYS A 219 -25.17 -18.59 -10.96
N SER A 220 -24.24 -17.64 -10.94
CA SER A 220 -23.91 -16.86 -9.76
C SER A 220 -25.04 -15.92 -9.30
N THR A 221 -25.93 -15.48 -10.19
CA THR A 221 -27.12 -14.72 -9.82
C THR A 221 -28.08 -15.51 -8.92
N TYR A 222 -28.08 -16.84 -9.00
CA TYR A 222 -28.83 -17.72 -8.11
C TYR A 222 -28.14 -17.95 -6.75
N ILE A 223 -26.83 -17.77 -6.68
CA ILE A 223 -26.08 -17.89 -5.42
C ILE A 223 -26.19 -16.61 -4.60
N SER A 224 -27.01 -15.69 -5.12
CA SER A 224 -27.48 -14.44 -4.56
C SER A 224 -26.61 -13.88 -3.45
N THR A 225 -26.32 -12.65 -3.61
CA THR A 225 -25.89 -11.71 -2.59
C THR A 225 -24.42 -11.66 -2.26
N ASN A 226 -23.64 -12.71 -2.48
CA ASN A 226 -22.23 -12.61 -2.12
C ASN A 226 -21.34 -13.43 -3.05
N ASN A 227 -20.89 -12.86 -4.21
CA ASN A 227 -19.48 -12.88 -4.46
C ASN A 227 -18.86 -13.87 -5.46
N LEU A 228 -19.55 -14.82 -6.02
CA LEU A 228 -19.09 -15.45 -7.28
C LEU A 228 -19.13 -14.44 -8.43
N TYR A 229 -20.04 -13.48 -8.34
CA TYR A 229 -20.27 -12.44 -9.32
C TYR A 229 -19.09 -11.48 -9.48
N TYR A 230 -18.48 -11.09 -8.35
CA TYR A 230 -17.34 -10.22 -8.33
C TYR A 230 -16.05 -11.03 -8.24
N GLY A 231 -15.35 -11.19 -9.33
CA GLY A 231 -14.02 -11.69 -9.26
C GLY A 231 -13.81 -13.18 -9.46
N LEU A 232 -14.62 -13.82 -10.29
CA LEU A 232 -14.21 -15.05 -10.91
C LEU A 232 -13.02 -14.79 -11.86
N PRO A 233 -11.97 -15.54 -11.79
CA PRO A 233 -11.59 -16.63 -10.89
C PRO A 233 -10.79 -16.18 -9.65
N TYR A 234 -10.71 -14.90 -9.38
CA TYR A 234 -9.87 -14.28 -8.36
C TYR A 234 -10.27 -14.69 -6.93
N ASN A 235 -11.56 -14.85 -6.66
CA ASN A 235 -12.03 -15.28 -5.34
C ASN A 235 -11.61 -16.70 -4.96
N ALA A 236 -11.01 -17.43 -5.88
CA ALA A 236 -10.39 -18.71 -5.63
C ALA A 236 -8.95 -18.58 -5.06
N VAL A 237 -8.48 -17.36 -4.81
CA VAL A 237 -7.14 -17.10 -4.28
C VAL A 237 -7.21 -17.04 -2.76
N GLU A 238 -6.47 -17.93 -2.09
CA GLU A 238 -6.28 -17.85 -0.64
C GLU A 238 -5.69 -16.49 -0.24
N GLY A 239 -6.30 -15.87 0.78
CA GLY A 239 -5.75 -14.66 1.41
C GLY A 239 -6.18 -13.34 0.81
N SER A 240 -7.17 -13.29 -0.07
CA SER A 240 -7.81 -12.03 -0.47
C SER A 240 -8.44 -11.37 0.77
N THR A 241 -8.06 -10.13 1.04
CA THR A 241 -8.45 -9.33 2.21
C THR A 241 -9.83 -8.72 2.09
N ALA A 242 -10.36 -8.66 0.89
CA ALA A 242 -11.73 -8.27 0.68
C ALA A 242 -12.66 -9.31 1.32
N ALA A 243 -13.87 -8.94 1.68
CA ALA A 243 -14.91 -9.73 2.33
C ALA A 243 -15.26 -11.10 1.65
N TYR A 244 -14.40 -11.62 0.79
CA TYR A 244 -14.58 -12.75 -0.11
C TYR A 244 -13.57 -13.85 0.18
N LYS A 245 -13.71 -14.45 1.34
CA LYS A 245 -12.88 -15.58 1.84
C LYS A 245 -13.29 -16.93 1.27
N PHE A 246 -13.90 -16.99 0.10
CA PHE A 246 -14.37 -18.27 -0.44
C PHE A 246 -13.46 -18.75 -1.56
N ASP A 247 -12.86 -19.91 -1.36
CA ASP A 247 -12.27 -20.70 -2.43
C ASP A 247 -13.37 -21.11 -3.41
N PHE A 248 -13.17 -20.88 -4.72
CA PHE A 248 -14.16 -21.23 -5.74
C PHE A 248 -14.49 -22.71 -5.71
N VAL A 249 -13.47 -23.57 -5.63
CA VAL A 249 -13.61 -25.02 -5.63
C VAL A 249 -14.43 -25.48 -4.44
N ASP A 250 -14.11 -25.02 -3.25
CA ASP A 250 -14.83 -25.37 -2.03
C ASP A 250 -16.27 -24.85 -2.05
N LEU A 251 -16.47 -23.62 -2.54
CA LEU A 251 -17.81 -23.03 -2.61
C LEU A 251 -18.74 -23.80 -3.54
N VAL A 252 -18.34 -24.03 -4.80
CA VAL A 252 -19.21 -24.70 -5.78
C VAL A 252 -19.44 -26.17 -5.46
N THR A 253 -18.46 -26.82 -4.85
CA THR A 253 -18.59 -28.21 -4.38
C THR A 253 -19.53 -28.32 -3.18
N SER A 254 -19.36 -27.46 -2.17
CA SER A 254 -20.23 -27.45 -0.98
C SER A 254 -21.69 -27.16 -1.30
N ARG A 255 -21.94 -26.39 -2.34
CA ARG A 255 -23.26 -26.06 -2.84
C ARG A 255 -23.81 -27.06 -3.87
N LYS A 256 -23.08 -28.14 -4.13
CA LYS A 256 -23.47 -29.18 -5.10
C LYS A 256 -23.74 -28.65 -6.50
N MET A 257 -23.00 -27.63 -6.93
CA MET A 257 -23.10 -27.05 -8.27
C MET A 257 -22.29 -27.85 -9.30
N VAL A 258 -21.37 -28.65 -8.81
CA VAL A 258 -20.53 -29.61 -9.51
C VAL A 258 -20.54 -30.91 -8.74
N ALA A 259 -20.14 -32.02 -9.36
CA ALA A 259 -20.15 -33.33 -8.73
C ALA A 259 -19.10 -33.46 -7.61
N ASP A 260 -17.91 -32.94 -7.86
CA ASP A 260 -16.77 -33.02 -6.93
C ASP A 260 -15.76 -31.89 -7.13
N LYS A 261 -14.67 -31.92 -6.37
CA LYS A 261 -13.60 -30.92 -6.44
C LYS A 261 -12.80 -30.94 -7.74
N GLU A 262 -12.69 -32.08 -8.38
CA GLU A 262 -11.95 -32.18 -9.65
C GLU A 262 -12.72 -31.51 -10.78
N GLU A 263 -14.04 -31.75 -10.87
CA GLU A 263 -14.89 -31.01 -11.81
C GLU A 263 -14.86 -29.49 -11.52
N ALA A 264 -14.85 -29.09 -10.26
CA ALA A 264 -14.73 -27.66 -9.89
C ALA A 264 -13.41 -27.04 -10.37
N LYS A 265 -12.29 -27.75 -10.27
CA LYS A 265 -10.97 -27.32 -10.76
C LYS A 265 -10.94 -27.23 -12.28
N GLU A 266 -11.54 -28.19 -12.98
CA GLU A 266 -11.63 -28.16 -14.45
C GLU A 266 -12.43 -26.95 -14.93
N VAL A 267 -13.57 -26.68 -14.30
CA VAL A 267 -14.38 -25.49 -14.58
C VAL A 267 -13.57 -24.22 -14.35
N LEU A 268 -12.91 -24.11 -13.19
CA LEU A 268 -12.06 -22.95 -12.86
C LEU A 268 -10.94 -22.76 -13.89
N SER A 269 -10.25 -23.86 -14.26
CA SER A 269 -9.18 -23.83 -15.27
C SER A 269 -9.70 -23.35 -16.63
N THR A 270 -10.90 -23.77 -17.02
CA THR A 270 -11.54 -23.32 -18.26
C THR A 270 -11.87 -21.83 -18.23
N ILE A 271 -12.48 -21.36 -17.12
CA ILE A 271 -12.78 -19.92 -16.94
C ILE A 271 -11.50 -19.07 -17.00
N VAL A 272 -10.44 -19.53 -16.29
CA VAL A 272 -9.15 -18.85 -16.29
C VAL A 272 -8.59 -18.71 -17.72
N GLN A 273 -8.65 -19.81 -18.50
CA GLN A 273 -8.18 -19.79 -19.88
C GLN A 273 -9.03 -18.89 -20.78
N GLU A 274 -10.35 -18.95 -20.65
CA GLU A 274 -11.27 -18.13 -21.45
C GLU A 274 -11.01 -16.64 -21.27
N ILE A 275 -10.98 -16.12 -20.04
CA ILE A 275 -10.73 -14.70 -19.76
C ILE A 275 -9.26 -14.32 -19.95
N GLY A 276 -8.35 -15.26 -19.68
CA GLY A 276 -6.91 -15.10 -19.85
C GLY A 276 -6.48 -14.91 -21.32
N ASN A 277 -7.24 -15.41 -22.28
CA ASN A 277 -7.02 -15.18 -23.70
C ASN A 277 -7.11 -13.68 -24.09
N TYR A 278 -7.77 -12.87 -23.26
CA TYR A 278 -7.87 -11.41 -23.40
C TYR A 278 -6.91 -10.64 -22.49
N GLY A 279 -6.09 -11.36 -21.73
CA GLY A 279 -5.13 -10.79 -20.79
C GLY A 279 -5.72 -10.39 -19.44
N PHE A 280 -6.86 -10.97 -19.06
CA PHE A 280 -7.50 -10.68 -17.79
C PHE A 280 -7.45 -11.86 -16.83
N ILE A 281 -7.35 -11.57 -15.53
CA ILE A 281 -7.40 -12.57 -14.46
C ILE A 281 -8.70 -12.50 -13.67
N ARG A 282 -9.51 -11.46 -13.91
CA ARG A 282 -10.76 -11.19 -13.23
C ARG A 282 -11.70 -10.36 -14.11
N GLY A 283 -13.00 -10.48 -13.85
CA GLY A 283 -14.01 -9.59 -14.44
C GLY A 283 -14.14 -8.25 -13.71
N ASN A 284 -14.99 -7.39 -14.26
CA ASN A 284 -15.33 -6.10 -13.65
C ASN A 284 -15.88 -6.25 -12.23
N LYS A 285 -15.48 -5.36 -11.33
CA LYS A 285 -15.87 -5.40 -9.89
C LYS A 285 -17.37 -5.20 -9.65
N ASN A 286 -18.07 -4.52 -10.57
CA ASN A 286 -19.49 -4.22 -10.43
C ASN A 286 -20.37 -5.20 -11.21
N THR A 287 -19.82 -5.84 -12.25
CA THR A 287 -20.53 -6.82 -13.07
C THR A 287 -19.57 -7.83 -13.66
N GLY A 288 -19.52 -9.03 -13.08
CA GLY A 288 -18.64 -10.10 -13.54
C GLY A 288 -18.84 -10.57 -14.98
N SER A 289 -19.94 -10.15 -15.64
CA SER A 289 -20.21 -10.43 -17.05
C SER A 289 -19.39 -9.60 -18.03
N TYR A 290 -18.59 -8.67 -17.55
CA TYR A 290 -17.73 -7.80 -18.32
C TYR A 290 -16.26 -7.98 -17.93
N SER A 291 -15.35 -7.68 -18.84
CA SER A 291 -13.94 -7.47 -18.53
C SER A 291 -13.76 -6.26 -17.59
N PRO A 292 -12.60 -6.07 -16.97
CA PRO A 292 -12.31 -4.90 -16.13
C PRO A 292 -12.73 -3.59 -16.80
N ALA A 293 -13.18 -2.61 -16.01
CA ALA A 293 -13.64 -1.33 -16.54
C ALA A 293 -12.52 -0.58 -17.25
N ASP A 294 -11.33 -0.65 -16.73
CA ASP A 294 -10.15 0.05 -17.21
C ASP A 294 -8.85 -0.64 -16.75
N ALA A 295 -7.74 -0.09 -17.21
CA ALA A 295 -6.42 -0.61 -16.88
C ALA A 295 -6.05 -0.41 -15.40
N GLU A 296 -6.63 0.53 -14.67
CA GLU A 296 -6.38 0.73 -13.24
C GLU A 296 -7.01 -0.39 -12.43
N GLU A 297 -8.27 -0.72 -12.70
CA GLU A 297 -8.96 -1.85 -12.07
C GLU A 297 -8.20 -3.16 -12.31
N ASP A 298 -7.79 -3.40 -13.55
CA ASP A 298 -7.07 -4.60 -13.95
C ASP A 298 -5.69 -4.70 -13.29
N ARG A 299 -4.90 -3.63 -13.27
CA ARG A 299 -3.60 -3.59 -12.57
C ARG A 299 -3.72 -3.91 -11.09
N ASN A 300 -4.73 -3.37 -10.44
CA ASN A 300 -4.97 -3.64 -9.03
C ASN A 300 -5.24 -5.12 -8.77
N TYR A 301 -5.95 -5.79 -9.67
CA TYR A 301 -6.15 -7.24 -9.59
C TYR A 301 -4.85 -8.02 -9.76
N PHE A 302 -4.01 -7.62 -10.72
CA PHE A 302 -2.71 -8.25 -10.91
C PHE A 302 -1.78 -8.05 -9.71
N VAL A 303 -1.64 -6.82 -9.21
CA VAL A 303 -0.83 -6.53 -8.02
C VAL A 303 -1.24 -7.42 -6.86
N GLN A 304 -2.53 -7.50 -6.58
CA GLN A 304 -3.05 -8.31 -5.48
C GLN A 304 -2.83 -9.80 -5.74
N ALA A 305 -3.08 -10.29 -6.94
CA ALA A 305 -2.89 -11.70 -7.28
C ALA A 305 -1.41 -12.11 -7.20
N ILE A 306 -0.49 -11.30 -7.71
CA ILE A 306 0.95 -11.57 -7.67
C ILE A 306 1.43 -11.67 -6.21
N LEU A 307 1.09 -10.68 -5.38
CA LEU A 307 1.51 -10.63 -3.98
C LEU A 307 0.87 -11.72 -3.11
N THR A 308 -0.29 -12.22 -3.51
CA THR A 308 -1.01 -13.27 -2.77
C THR A 308 -0.54 -14.68 -3.17
N LEU A 309 -0.37 -14.92 -4.46
CA LEU A 309 -0.02 -16.24 -4.99
C LEU A 309 1.48 -16.49 -4.96
N GLY A 310 2.29 -15.47 -5.16
CA GLY A 310 3.71 -15.62 -5.47
C GLY A 310 3.94 -16.14 -6.88
N ASP A 311 5.21 -16.24 -7.27
CA ASP A 311 5.63 -16.60 -8.63
C ASP A 311 5.15 -18.02 -9.05
N GLU A 312 5.37 -19.00 -8.20
CA GLU A 312 5.07 -20.40 -8.52
C GLU A 312 3.58 -20.62 -8.79
N LYS A 313 2.71 -20.22 -7.85
CA LYS A 313 1.26 -20.42 -7.98
C LYS A 313 0.64 -19.54 -9.07
N PHE A 314 1.19 -18.34 -9.29
CA PHE A 314 0.71 -17.50 -10.38
C PHE A 314 0.99 -18.16 -11.73
N ASN A 315 2.21 -18.67 -11.95
CA ASN A 315 2.60 -19.40 -13.16
C ASN A 315 1.82 -20.69 -13.33
N GLU A 316 1.61 -21.47 -12.25
CA GLU A 316 0.78 -22.69 -12.31
C GLU A 316 -0.62 -22.36 -12.84
N ARG A 317 -1.22 -21.28 -12.36
CA ARG A 317 -2.61 -20.88 -12.68
C ARG A 317 -2.74 -20.25 -14.07
N TYR A 318 -1.85 -19.32 -14.41
CA TYR A 318 -1.99 -18.45 -15.58
C TYR A 318 -0.95 -18.68 -16.67
N GLY A 319 0.02 -19.56 -16.48
CA GLY A 319 1.15 -19.76 -17.39
C GLY A 319 0.76 -20.17 -18.82
N ARG A 320 -0.49 -20.61 -19.03
CA ARG A 320 -1.04 -20.93 -20.37
C ARG A 320 -1.65 -19.72 -21.07
N CYS A 321 -1.81 -18.58 -20.35
CA CYS A 321 -2.47 -17.38 -20.84
C CYS A 321 -1.43 -16.33 -21.25
N ALA A 322 -1.02 -16.33 -22.52
CA ALA A 322 0.10 -15.50 -23.01
C ALA A 322 -0.02 -14.02 -22.65
N LEU A 323 -1.20 -13.40 -22.85
CA LEU A 323 -1.41 -11.98 -22.54
C LEU A 323 -1.42 -11.70 -21.03
N VAL A 324 -1.85 -12.66 -20.20
CA VAL A 324 -1.76 -12.55 -18.75
C VAL A 324 -0.29 -12.59 -18.33
N MET A 325 0.49 -13.51 -18.90
CA MET A 325 1.92 -13.62 -18.58
C MET A 325 2.71 -12.40 -19.04
N GLU A 326 2.37 -11.80 -20.18
CA GLU A 326 2.99 -10.54 -20.62
C GLU A 326 2.78 -9.42 -19.58
N LYS A 327 1.57 -9.22 -19.10
CA LYS A 327 1.27 -8.26 -18.02
C LYS A 327 1.97 -8.62 -16.70
N TYR A 328 1.99 -9.91 -16.38
CA TYR A 328 2.64 -10.41 -15.18
C TYR A 328 4.13 -10.08 -15.17
N GLU A 329 4.85 -10.37 -16.26
CA GLU A 329 6.29 -10.10 -16.35
C GLU A 329 6.62 -8.60 -16.24
N LEU A 330 5.80 -7.72 -16.82
CA LEU A 330 5.96 -6.27 -16.66
C LEU A 330 5.86 -5.83 -15.19
N LEU A 331 4.87 -6.34 -14.46
CA LEU A 331 4.68 -5.99 -13.05
C LEU A 331 5.71 -6.67 -12.16
N LYS A 332 6.04 -7.94 -12.41
CA LYS A 332 7.05 -8.69 -11.68
C LYS A 332 8.42 -8.02 -11.77
N ASP A 333 8.84 -7.64 -12.99
CA ASP A 333 10.12 -6.95 -13.19
C ASP A 333 10.20 -5.69 -12.33
N PHE A 334 9.16 -4.86 -12.35
CA PHE A 334 9.09 -3.66 -11.51
C PHE A 334 9.08 -3.99 -10.01
N MET A 335 8.28 -4.97 -9.58
CA MET A 335 8.16 -5.34 -8.16
C MET A 335 9.47 -5.90 -7.60
N VAL A 336 10.16 -6.73 -8.35
CA VAL A 336 11.42 -7.35 -7.92
C VAL A 336 12.58 -6.36 -8.03
N ASN A 337 12.76 -5.75 -9.21
CA ASN A 337 13.95 -4.94 -9.49
C ASN A 337 13.87 -3.53 -8.92
N GLU A 338 12.69 -2.91 -8.89
CA GLU A 338 12.53 -1.54 -8.38
C GLU A 338 12.06 -1.50 -6.93
N LEU A 339 11.12 -2.37 -6.53
CA LEU A 339 10.60 -2.38 -5.17
C LEU A 339 11.32 -3.36 -4.24
N GLY A 340 12.13 -4.27 -4.78
CA GLY A 340 12.91 -5.26 -4.01
C GLY A 340 12.04 -6.28 -3.30
N LEU A 341 10.92 -6.67 -3.91
CA LEU A 341 10.04 -7.70 -3.39
C LEU A 341 10.55 -9.10 -3.76
N GLU A 342 10.35 -10.05 -2.87
CA GLU A 342 10.51 -11.49 -3.10
C GLU A 342 9.10 -12.06 -3.38
N LEU A 343 8.91 -12.70 -4.54
CA LEU A 343 7.63 -13.19 -5.03
C LEU A 343 7.54 -14.72 -5.02
#